data_a6a2f81806550cab3367e59c4270eb9d
#
_entry.id   a6a2f81806550cab3367e59c4270eb9d
#
_cell.length_a   1.000
_cell.length_b   1.000
_cell.length_c   1.000
_cell.angle_alpha   90.00
_cell.angle_beta   90.00
_cell.angle_gamma   90.00
#
_symmetry.space_group_name_H-M   'P 1'
#
loop_
_entity.id
_entity.type
_entity.pdbx_description
1 polymer ?
#
loop_
_entity_poly.entity_id
_entity_poly.type
_entity_poly.pdbx_seq_one_letter_code
_entity_poly.pdbx_strand_id
1 'polypeptide(L)'
;INAALDAGVDAILHCAFYDNDGSYRFDQKTADRLAASEVWLNPTMGLGNANRVRLANLKSERKLTQDEEERLERSTVSGENSLAQFSALVKAGVKLVGGSDCGWSYYPFGDFQGEIMSLHAAGLSPIQAIYAGTRSPAAALGILESIGTVEAGKEADLLVVNGDPSLDLECLRD
;
A
#
# COMPACT_ATOMS: atom_id res chain seq x y z
N ILE A 1 16.55 -1.61 3.70
CA ILE A 1 15.76 -2.78 4.18
C ILE A 1 16.65 -3.64 5.07
N ASN A 2 17.76 -4.20 4.57
CA ASN A 2 18.60 -5.12 5.33
C ASN A 2 19.10 -4.55 6.67
N ALA A 3 19.54 -3.29 6.69
CA ALA A 3 19.95 -2.63 7.94
C ALA A 3 18.81 -2.51 8.97
N ALA A 4 17.58 -2.28 8.51
CA ALA A 4 16.41 -2.26 9.38
C ALA A 4 16.11 -3.66 9.96
N LEU A 5 16.18 -4.70 9.14
CA LEU A 5 16.05 -6.09 9.60
C LEU A 5 17.13 -6.47 10.62
N ASP A 6 18.37 -6.06 10.37
CA ASP A 6 19.50 -6.31 11.28
C ASP A 6 19.35 -5.55 12.62
N ALA A 7 18.68 -4.40 12.59
CA ALA A 7 18.37 -3.61 13.80
C ALA A 7 17.17 -4.14 14.60
N GLY A 8 16.41 -5.11 14.06
CA GLY A 8 15.28 -5.72 14.77
C GLY A 8 14.07 -4.80 14.90
N VAL A 9 13.76 -4.03 13.84
CA VAL A 9 12.56 -3.17 13.83
C VAL A 9 11.28 -4.01 13.73
N ASP A 10 10.16 -3.49 14.25
CA ASP A 10 8.85 -4.14 14.17
C ASP A 10 8.16 -3.89 12.81
N ALA A 11 8.45 -2.74 12.19
CA ALA A 11 7.84 -2.37 10.91
C ALA A 11 8.79 -1.53 10.04
N ILE A 12 8.60 -1.62 8.72
CA ILE A 12 9.26 -0.78 7.73
C ILE A 12 8.18 -0.07 6.91
N LEU A 13 8.24 1.26 6.89
CA LEU A 13 7.35 2.11 6.11
C LEU A 13 8.06 2.57 4.83
N HIS A 14 7.30 2.86 3.78
CA HIS A 14 7.83 3.38 2.49
C HIS A 14 8.93 2.51 1.88
N CYS A 15 8.82 1.20 2.02
CA CYS A 15 9.83 0.27 1.54
C CYS A 15 10.02 0.37 0.03
N ALA A 16 11.24 0.59 -0.40
CA ALA A 16 11.62 0.60 -1.81
C ALA A 16 12.97 -0.08 -2.04
N PHE A 17 13.10 -0.74 -3.19
CA PHE A 17 14.33 -1.42 -3.62
C PHE A 17 15.10 -0.50 -4.58
N TYR A 18 15.67 0.58 -4.04
CA TYR A 18 16.52 1.50 -4.78
C TYR A 18 17.96 1.38 -4.29
N ASP A 19 18.89 1.36 -5.23
CA ASP A 19 20.33 1.48 -4.95
C ASP A 19 20.70 2.95 -4.64
N ASN A 20 21.93 3.16 -4.18
CA ASN A 20 22.44 4.49 -3.83
C ASN A 20 22.50 5.47 -5.03
N ASP A 21 22.51 4.95 -6.24
CA ASP A 21 22.46 5.74 -7.48
C ASP A 21 21.03 6.08 -7.93
N GLY A 22 20.02 5.66 -7.15
CA GLY A 22 18.61 5.86 -7.45
C GLY A 22 18.02 4.86 -8.45
N SER A 23 18.79 3.86 -8.91
CA SER A 23 18.27 2.82 -9.78
C SER A 23 17.42 1.82 -8.99
N TYR A 24 16.30 1.40 -9.61
CA TYR A 24 15.45 0.36 -9.04
C TYR A 24 16.09 -1.03 -9.29
N ARG A 25 16.26 -1.78 -8.21
CA ARG A 25 16.77 -3.15 -8.29
C ARG A 25 16.15 -4.03 -7.22
N PHE A 26 15.18 -4.84 -7.63
CA PHE A 26 14.59 -5.83 -6.74
C PHE A 26 15.62 -6.90 -6.34
N ASP A 27 15.71 -7.18 -5.04
CA ASP A 27 16.60 -8.22 -4.49
C ASP A 27 15.77 -9.33 -3.83
N GLN A 28 15.73 -10.50 -4.46
CA GLN A 28 14.99 -11.66 -3.98
C GLN A 28 15.45 -12.12 -2.60
N LYS A 29 16.76 -12.07 -2.31
CA LYS A 29 17.28 -12.47 -0.99
C LYS A 29 16.76 -11.58 0.14
N THR A 30 16.65 -10.28 -0.11
CA THR A 30 16.05 -9.33 0.83
C THR A 30 14.55 -9.58 1.00
N ALA A 31 13.84 -9.91 -0.09
CA ALA A 31 12.42 -10.29 -0.02
C ALA A 31 12.21 -11.58 0.80
N ASP A 32 13.06 -12.59 0.60
CA ASP A 32 13.01 -13.85 1.36
C ASP A 32 13.30 -13.62 2.86
N ARG A 33 14.23 -12.70 3.18
CA ARG A 33 14.50 -12.29 4.58
C ARG A 33 13.30 -11.60 5.20
N LEU A 34 12.65 -10.69 4.47
CA LEU A 34 11.41 -10.04 4.92
C LEU A 34 10.31 -11.06 5.20
N ALA A 35 10.09 -11.99 4.27
CA ALA A 35 9.08 -13.03 4.40
C ALA A 35 9.34 -13.98 5.59
N ALA A 36 10.61 -14.25 5.89
CA ALA A 36 11.01 -15.07 7.04
C ALA A 36 11.02 -14.32 8.38
N SER A 37 10.83 -13.00 8.36
CA SER A 37 10.81 -12.15 9.55
C SER A 37 9.40 -11.93 10.09
N GLU A 38 9.31 -11.40 11.33
CA GLU A 38 8.06 -10.93 11.91
C GLU A 38 7.75 -9.45 11.56
N VAL A 39 8.60 -8.82 10.75
CA VAL A 39 8.50 -7.39 10.40
C VAL A 39 7.30 -7.13 9.51
N TRP A 40 6.52 -6.11 9.86
CA TRP A 40 5.42 -5.62 9.05
C TRP A 40 5.91 -4.61 8.02
N LEU A 41 5.35 -4.66 6.83
CA LEU A 41 5.70 -3.75 5.74
C LEU A 41 4.50 -2.91 5.33
N ASN A 42 4.64 -1.57 5.40
CA ASN A 42 3.65 -0.63 4.90
C ASN A 42 4.15 0.00 3.58
N PRO A 43 3.51 -0.30 2.44
CA PRO A 43 3.98 0.15 1.13
C PRO A 43 3.62 1.59 0.77
N THR A 44 2.51 2.13 1.28
CA THR A 44 1.97 3.47 0.92
C THR A 44 1.82 3.68 -0.60
N MET A 45 1.33 2.65 -1.31
CA MET A 45 1.20 2.67 -2.77
C MET A 45 0.13 3.67 -3.26
N GLY A 46 -0.91 3.89 -2.46
CA GLY A 46 -2.01 4.81 -2.77
C GLY A 46 -1.54 6.24 -3.01
N LEU A 47 -0.55 6.71 -2.26
CA LEU A 47 0.04 8.04 -2.40
C LEU A 47 0.62 8.28 -3.80
N GLY A 48 1.43 7.37 -4.32
CA GLY A 48 2.00 7.47 -5.66
C GLY A 48 0.94 7.39 -6.76
N ASN A 49 -0.04 6.53 -6.57
CA ASN A 49 -1.15 6.36 -7.50
C ASN A 49 -2.04 7.62 -7.58
N ALA A 50 -2.36 8.24 -6.46
CA ALA A 50 -3.21 9.45 -6.40
C ALA A 50 -2.63 10.60 -7.24
N ASN A 51 -1.32 10.87 -7.14
CA ASN A 51 -0.69 11.91 -7.93
C ASN A 51 -0.68 11.58 -9.44
N ARG A 52 -0.44 10.33 -9.81
CA ARG A 52 -0.49 9.87 -11.20
C ARG A 52 -1.89 10.04 -11.79
N VAL A 53 -2.93 9.61 -11.07
CA VAL A 53 -4.33 9.76 -11.50
C VAL A 53 -4.70 11.23 -11.66
N ARG A 54 -4.32 12.08 -10.72
CA ARG A 54 -4.54 13.54 -10.80
C ARG A 54 -3.91 14.14 -12.07
N LEU A 55 -2.65 13.83 -12.34
CA LEU A 55 -1.96 14.37 -13.53
C LEU A 55 -2.54 13.81 -14.83
N ALA A 56 -2.96 12.55 -14.86
CA ALA A 56 -3.63 11.96 -16.01
C ALA A 56 -4.99 12.65 -16.29
N ASN A 57 -5.77 12.94 -15.25
CA ASN A 57 -7.02 13.69 -15.37
C ASN A 57 -6.77 15.12 -15.90
N LEU A 58 -5.80 15.83 -15.34
CA LEU A 58 -5.43 17.16 -15.84
C LEU A 58 -5.03 17.14 -17.32
N LYS A 59 -4.32 16.10 -17.76
CA LYS A 59 -3.94 15.90 -19.17
C LYS A 59 -5.15 15.75 -20.10
N SER A 60 -6.26 15.18 -19.61
CA SER A 60 -7.50 15.07 -20.38
C SER A 60 -8.27 16.40 -20.48
N GLU A 61 -8.07 17.31 -19.53
CA GLU A 61 -8.77 18.59 -19.46
C GLU A 61 -8.01 19.72 -20.14
N ARG A 62 -6.69 19.69 -20.10
CA ARG A 62 -5.80 20.72 -20.67
C ARG A 62 -4.42 20.17 -21.04
N LYS A 63 -3.69 20.92 -21.83
CA LYS A 63 -2.26 20.63 -22.03
C LYS A 63 -1.50 20.79 -20.69
N LEU A 64 -0.70 19.79 -20.35
CA LEU A 64 0.20 19.85 -19.20
C LEU A 64 1.36 20.82 -19.45
N THR A 65 1.90 21.38 -18.39
CA THR A 65 3.20 22.05 -18.44
C THR A 65 4.31 21.00 -18.57
N GLN A 66 5.50 21.42 -18.98
CA GLN A 66 6.64 20.51 -19.10
C GLN A 66 6.95 19.80 -17.77
N ASP A 67 6.93 20.53 -16.65
CA ASP A 67 7.15 19.96 -15.30
C ASP A 67 6.07 18.92 -14.93
N GLU A 68 4.80 19.16 -15.28
CA GLU A 68 3.71 18.21 -15.07
C GLU A 68 3.86 16.95 -15.96
N GLU A 69 4.29 17.10 -17.21
CA GLU A 69 4.57 15.97 -18.11
C GLU A 69 5.70 15.10 -17.55
N GLU A 70 6.81 15.72 -17.14
CA GLU A 70 7.94 15.03 -16.54
C GLU A 70 7.56 14.34 -15.22
N ARG A 71 6.72 14.97 -14.40
CA ARG A 71 6.21 14.35 -13.15
C ARG A 71 5.31 13.16 -13.44
N LEU A 72 4.43 13.27 -14.45
CA LEU A 72 3.56 12.17 -14.85
C LEU A 72 4.38 10.97 -15.33
N GLU A 73 5.39 11.21 -16.16
CA GLU A 73 6.29 10.17 -16.65
C GLU A 73 7.03 9.48 -15.49
N ARG A 74 7.69 10.26 -14.62
CA ARG A 74 8.39 9.73 -13.44
C ARG A 74 7.45 8.94 -12.52
N SER A 75 6.26 9.47 -12.24
CA SER A 75 5.30 8.76 -11.36
C SER A 75 4.74 7.50 -12.00
N THR A 76 4.64 7.43 -13.32
CA THR A 76 4.23 6.24 -14.04
C THR A 76 5.27 5.13 -13.91
N VAL A 77 6.53 5.43 -14.23
CA VAL A 77 7.65 4.48 -14.10
C VAL A 77 7.82 4.02 -12.64
N SER A 78 7.77 4.96 -11.69
CA SER A 78 7.86 4.62 -10.27
C SER A 78 6.69 3.76 -9.82
N GLY A 79 5.48 4.01 -10.31
CA GLY A 79 4.29 3.21 -10.01
C GLY A 79 4.39 1.77 -10.56
N GLU A 80 4.90 1.60 -11.78
CA GLU A 80 5.14 0.28 -12.38
C GLU A 80 6.18 -0.51 -11.58
N ASN A 81 7.28 0.11 -11.21
CA ASN A 81 8.32 -0.49 -10.38
C ASN A 81 7.76 -0.88 -9.00
N SER A 82 6.99 0.00 -8.37
CA SER A 82 6.33 -0.26 -7.08
C SER A 82 5.37 -1.44 -7.17
N LEU A 83 4.53 -1.48 -8.20
CA LEU A 83 3.59 -2.58 -8.41
C LEU A 83 4.33 -3.91 -8.61
N ALA A 84 5.36 -3.94 -9.43
CA ALA A 84 6.18 -5.13 -9.67
C ALA A 84 6.86 -5.61 -8.37
N GLN A 85 7.43 -4.68 -7.61
CA GLN A 85 8.06 -4.95 -6.31
C GLN A 85 7.07 -5.57 -5.33
N PHE A 86 5.93 -4.92 -5.10
CA PHE A 86 4.97 -5.41 -4.11
C PHE A 86 4.27 -6.69 -4.56
N SER A 87 4.07 -6.90 -5.87
CA SER A 87 3.63 -8.21 -6.39
C SER A 87 4.63 -9.33 -6.08
N ALA A 88 5.92 -9.06 -6.15
CA ALA A 88 6.94 -10.03 -5.77
C ALA A 88 6.96 -10.28 -4.24
N LEU A 89 6.79 -9.23 -3.42
CA LEU A 89 6.74 -9.35 -1.96
C LEU A 89 5.47 -10.10 -1.49
N VAL A 90 4.32 -9.87 -2.13
CA VAL A 90 3.10 -10.65 -1.89
C VAL A 90 3.34 -12.14 -2.18
N LYS A 91 3.95 -12.46 -3.34
CA LYS A 91 4.29 -13.85 -3.69
C LYS A 91 5.29 -14.49 -2.74
N ALA A 92 6.21 -13.71 -2.19
CA ALA A 92 7.16 -14.18 -1.17
C ALA A 92 6.51 -14.39 0.22
N GLY A 93 5.28 -13.91 0.44
CA GLY A 93 4.57 -14.06 1.70
C GLY A 93 4.94 -13.04 2.77
N VAL A 94 5.43 -11.86 2.37
CA VAL A 94 5.76 -10.77 3.30
C VAL A 94 4.49 -10.27 3.99
N LYS A 95 4.58 -9.97 5.28
CA LYS A 95 3.49 -9.41 6.09
C LYS A 95 3.22 -7.97 5.69
N LEU A 96 2.09 -7.70 5.05
CA LEU A 96 1.70 -6.37 4.61
C LEU A 96 0.65 -5.74 5.53
N VAL A 97 0.80 -4.45 5.78
CA VAL A 97 -0.21 -3.58 6.40
C VAL A 97 -0.48 -2.39 5.50
N GLY A 98 -1.74 -2.01 5.37
CA GLY A 98 -2.14 -0.80 4.68
C GLY A 98 -1.88 0.43 5.55
N GLY A 99 -1.39 1.50 4.93
CA GLY A 99 -1.23 2.82 5.51
C GLY A 99 -1.13 3.84 4.40
N SER A 100 -1.91 4.91 4.50
CA SER A 100 -2.13 5.81 3.36
C SER A 100 -1.07 6.91 3.24
N ASP A 101 -0.45 7.34 4.35
CA ASP A 101 0.35 8.57 4.38
C ASP A 101 -0.40 9.78 3.77
N CYS A 102 -1.73 9.86 4.02
CA CYS A 102 -2.60 10.89 3.46
C CYS A 102 -2.24 12.27 3.97
N GLY A 103 -2.64 13.30 3.21
CA GLY A 103 -2.27 14.69 3.48
C GLY A 103 -0.94 15.12 2.86
N TRP A 104 -0.20 14.20 2.23
CA TRP A 104 1.00 14.45 1.48
C TRP A 104 0.74 14.35 -0.03
N SER A 105 1.40 15.23 -0.83
CA SER A 105 1.49 15.12 -2.31
C SER A 105 0.16 14.91 -3.06
N TYR A 106 -0.92 15.63 -2.69
CA TYR A 106 -2.25 15.50 -3.29
C TYR A 106 -3.04 14.23 -2.94
N TYR A 107 -2.59 13.43 -1.99
CA TYR A 107 -3.38 12.31 -1.49
C TYR A 107 -4.32 12.83 -0.39
N PRO A 108 -5.65 12.84 -0.64
CA PRO A 108 -6.58 13.48 0.29
C PRO A 108 -6.73 12.66 1.58
N PHE A 109 -7.04 13.35 2.67
CA PHE A 109 -7.52 12.68 3.87
C PHE A 109 -8.83 11.94 3.57
N GLY A 110 -8.95 10.71 4.10
CA GLY A 110 -10.14 9.88 3.92
C GLY A 110 -10.09 8.90 2.75
N ASP A 111 -9.15 8.99 1.80
CA ASP A 111 -9.02 8.02 0.70
C ASP A 111 -8.10 6.83 1.08
N PHE A 112 -8.38 6.17 2.20
CA PHE A 112 -7.67 4.94 2.56
C PHE A 112 -7.99 3.77 1.62
N GLN A 113 -9.16 3.79 1.00
CA GLN A 113 -9.60 2.80 0.02
C GLN A 113 -8.62 2.69 -1.16
N GLY A 114 -8.00 3.80 -1.57
CA GLY A 114 -6.97 3.82 -2.61
C GLY A 114 -5.76 2.95 -2.28
N GLU A 115 -5.35 2.87 -1.01
CA GLU A 115 -4.29 1.96 -0.55
C GLU A 115 -4.75 0.50 -0.62
N ILE A 116 -5.96 0.18 -0.16
CA ILE A 116 -6.53 -1.18 -0.22
C ILE A 116 -6.60 -1.69 -1.67
N MET A 117 -7.06 -0.84 -2.60
CA MET A 117 -7.10 -1.17 -4.03
C MET A 117 -5.71 -1.38 -4.62
N SER A 118 -4.73 -0.58 -4.20
CA SER A 118 -3.34 -0.71 -4.64
C SER A 118 -2.71 -2.03 -4.15
N LEU A 119 -3.00 -2.44 -2.93
CA LEU A 119 -2.58 -3.73 -2.38
C LEU A 119 -3.23 -4.91 -3.12
N HIS A 120 -4.52 -4.79 -3.48
CA HIS A 120 -5.18 -5.77 -4.33
C HIS A 120 -4.53 -5.85 -5.72
N ALA A 121 -4.25 -4.73 -6.34
CA ALA A 121 -3.54 -4.68 -7.62
C ALA A 121 -2.15 -5.33 -7.55
N ALA A 122 -1.48 -5.28 -6.40
CA ALA A 122 -0.22 -5.97 -6.15
C ALA A 122 -0.37 -7.51 -5.97
N GLY A 123 -1.59 -8.04 -5.92
CA GLY A 123 -1.87 -9.48 -5.92
C GLY A 123 -2.50 -10.05 -4.67
N LEU A 124 -2.84 -9.24 -3.67
CA LEU A 124 -3.69 -9.71 -2.57
C LEU A 124 -5.11 -9.97 -3.08
N SER A 125 -5.76 -11.03 -2.60
CA SER A 125 -7.20 -11.18 -2.83
C SER A 125 -7.97 -10.02 -2.17
N PRO A 126 -9.23 -9.72 -2.57
CA PRO A 126 -10.01 -8.65 -1.93
C PRO A 126 -10.04 -8.76 -0.40
N ILE A 127 -10.29 -9.94 0.13
CA ILE A 127 -10.30 -10.19 1.58
C ILE A 127 -8.91 -9.97 2.21
N GLN A 128 -7.83 -10.38 1.56
CA GLN A 128 -6.48 -10.12 2.07
C GLN A 128 -6.14 -8.63 2.07
N ALA A 129 -6.58 -7.89 1.06
CA ALA A 129 -6.41 -6.43 0.99
C ALA A 129 -7.19 -5.73 2.12
N ILE A 130 -8.43 -6.16 2.40
CA ILE A 130 -9.22 -5.69 3.55
C ILE A 130 -8.50 -6.02 4.87
N TYR A 131 -8.00 -7.25 5.02
CA TYR A 131 -7.22 -7.63 6.21
C TYR A 131 -5.97 -6.77 6.38
N ALA A 132 -5.29 -6.43 5.30
CA ALA A 132 -4.14 -5.53 5.35
C ALA A 132 -4.51 -4.11 5.85
N GLY A 133 -5.76 -3.70 5.67
CA GLY A 133 -6.27 -2.41 6.18
C GLY A 133 -6.98 -2.47 7.54
N THR A 134 -7.20 -3.65 8.11
CA THR A 134 -7.99 -3.83 9.34
C THR A 134 -7.27 -4.73 10.36
N ARG A 135 -7.35 -6.03 10.16
CA ARG A 135 -6.80 -7.03 11.07
C ARG A 135 -5.27 -6.95 11.19
N SER A 136 -4.58 -6.80 10.07
CA SER A 136 -3.11 -6.81 10.07
C SER A 136 -2.50 -5.61 10.81
N PRO A 137 -2.95 -4.34 10.59
CA PRO A 137 -2.45 -3.21 11.38
C PRO A 137 -2.82 -3.32 12.86
N ALA A 138 -3.99 -3.85 13.21
CA ALA A 138 -4.34 -4.10 14.61
C ALA A 138 -3.39 -5.12 15.27
N ALA A 139 -2.99 -6.17 14.54
CA ALA A 139 -1.99 -7.12 14.99
C ALA A 139 -0.60 -6.50 15.11
N ALA A 140 -0.18 -5.70 14.12
CA ALA A 140 1.10 -5.01 14.11
C ALA A 140 1.27 -4.04 15.28
N LEU A 141 0.17 -3.40 15.70
CA LEU A 141 0.12 -2.47 16.84
C LEU A 141 -0.13 -3.17 18.18
N GLY A 142 -0.35 -4.49 18.19
CA GLY A 142 -0.63 -5.25 19.42
C GLY A 142 -2.01 -5.01 20.04
N ILE A 143 -2.99 -4.51 19.26
CA ILE A 143 -4.34 -4.17 19.71
C ILE A 143 -5.43 -5.01 19.05
N LEU A 144 -5.07 -6.16 18.46
CA LEU A 144 -6.01 -7.04 17.76
C LEU A 144 -7.13 -7.58 18.69
N GLU A 145 -6.88 -7.68 19.98
CA GLU A 145 -7.89 -8.10 20.95
C GLU A 145 -9.05 -7.10 21.08
N SER A 146 -8.81 -5.82 20.73
CA SER A 146 -9.79 -4.73 20.87
C SER A 146 -10.46 -4.34 19.55
N ILE A 147 -9.74 -4.39 18.42
CA ILE A 147 -10.20 -3.90 17.11
C ILE A 147 -9.71 -4.79 15.95
N GLY A 148 -10.07 -4.43 14.73
CA GLY A 148 -9.53 -5.00 13.48
C GLY A 148 -10.32 -6.20 12.93
N THR A 149 -11.26 -6.76 13.68
CA THR A 149 -12.16 -7.82 13.25
C THR A 149 -13.55 -7.62 13.84
N VAL A 150 -14.57 -8.18 13.18
CA VAL A 150 -15.95 -8.16 13.66
C VAL A 150 -16.19 -9.38 14.55
N GLU A 151 -16.00 -9.19 15.85
CA GLU A 151 -16.11 -10.25 16.86
C GLU A 151 -16.77 -9.70 18.14
N ALA A 152 -17.48 -10.58 18.87
CA ALA A 152 -18.10 -10.20 20.14
C ALA A 152 -17.04 -9.74 21.17
N GLY A 153 -17.28 -8.60 21.79
CA GLY A 153 -16.40 -8.01 22.80
C GLY A 153 -15.37 -7.02 22.26
N LYS A 154 -15.27 -6.85 20.96
CA LYS A 154 -14.43 -5.81 20.33
C LYS A 154 -15.19 -4.50 20.11
N GLU A 155 -14.46 -3.41 19.91
CA GLU A 155 -15.04 -2.11 19.56
C GLU A 155 -15.72 -2.19 18.19
N ALA A 156 -16.90 -1.57 18.09
CA ALA A 156 -17.75 -1.63 16.90
C ALA A 156 -17.47 -0.48 15.93
N ASP A 157 -16.20 -0.33 15.52
CA ASP A 157 -15.81 0.54 14.40
C ASP A 157 -16.14 -0.18 13.09
N LEU A 158 -17.34 0.04 12.60
CA LEU A 158 -17.93 -0.71 11.49
C LEU A 158 -18.18 0.19 10.28
N LEU A 159 -17.86 -0.29 9.09
CA LEU A 159 -18.25 0.29 7.82
C LEU A 159 -19.33 -0.59 7.18
N VAL A 160 -20.46 0.02 6.82
CA VAL A 160 -21.51 -0.63 6.02
C VAL A 160 -21.38 -0.15 4.60
N VAL A 161 -21.25 -1.07 3.66
CA VAL A 161 -21.04 -0.78 2.23
C VAL A 161 -22.19 -1.37 1.40
N ASN A 162 -22.42 -0.79 0.22
CA ASN A 162 -23.43 -1.27 -0.71
C ASN A 162 -22.79 -2.27 -1.70
N GLY A 163 -22.72 -3.54 -1.30
CA GLY A 163 -22.14 -4.60 -2.10
C GLY A 163 -21.40 -5.64 -1.27
N ASP A 164 -20.67 -6.51 -1.97
CA ASP A 164 -19.82 -7.53 -1.35
C ASP A 164 -18.34 -7.19 -1.58
N PRO A 165 -17.63 -6.63 -0.60
CA PRO A 165 -16.24 -6.23 -0.76
C PRO A 165 -15.27 -7.42 -0.90
N SER A 166 -15.75 -8.65 -0.68
CA SER A 166 -14.96 -9.85 -0.96
C SER A 166 -14.87 -10.20 -2.45
N LEU A 167 -15.78 -9.63 -3.23
CA LEU A 167 -15.86 -9.82 -4.69
C LEU A 167 -15.44 -8.55 -5.46
N ASP A 168 -15.82 -7.38 -4.95
CA ASP A 168 -15.53 -6.09 -5.59
C ASP A 168 -15.19 -5.03 -4.53
N LEU A 169 -13.94 -4.60 -4.51
CA LEU A 169 -13.45 -3.58 -3.57
C LEU A 169 -13.96 -2.16 -3.88
N GLU A 170 -14.48 -1.89 -5.09
CA GLU A 170 -15.00 -0.55 -5.42
C GLU A 170 -16.17 -0.16 -4.51
N CYS A 171 -16.95 -1.13 -4.01
CA CYS A 171 -18.01 -0.85 -3.03
C CYS A 171 -17.52 -0.23 -1.71
N LEU A 172 -16.21 -0.22 -1.43
CA LEU A 172 -15.65 0.51 -0.29
C LEU A 172 -15.69 2.03 -0.47
N ARG A 173 -16.01 2.53 -1.68
CA ARG A 173 -16.09 3.96 -2.02
C ARG A 173 -17.52 4.50 -1.97
N ASP A 174 -18.51 3.62 -1.93
CA ASP A 174 -19.94 3.91 -1.89
C ASP A 174 -20.45 3.86 -0.45
#